data_376b1f414933912e6dc15320752f0914
#
_entry.id   376b1f414933912e6dc15320752f0914
#
_cell.length_a   1.000
_cell.length_b   1.000
_cell.length_c   1.000
_cell.angle_alpha   90.00
_cell.angle_beta   90.00
_cell.angle_gamma   90.00
#
_symmetry.space_group_name_H-M   'P 1'
#
loop_
_entity.id
_entity.type
_entity.pdbx_description
1 polymer ?
#
loop_
_entity_poly.entity_id
_entity_poly.type
_entity_poly.pdbx_seq_one_letter_code
_entity_poly.pdbx_strand_id
1 'polypeptide(L)'
;MTAFVRLTLVFPPSIEEALLETLITAPQAPGFTLMHAQGHGSDFPHASTAEQVRGSIDRRIVWIVLESAALPPLMESIRARVRSHDVVWWTEAVLERGRLA
;
A
#
# COMPACT_ATOMS: atom_id res chain seq x y z
N MET A 1 17.52 -17.67 -9.99
CA MET A 1 16.15 -17.25 -10.28
C MET A 1 15.73 -16.20 -9.27
N THR A 2 15.19 -15.06 -9.73
CA THR A 2 14.73 -13.99 -8.84
C THR A 2 13.30 -14.25 -8.43
N ALA A 3 13.04 -14.19 -7.13
CA ALA A 3 11.68 -14.30 -6.62
C ALA A 3 11.05 -12.91 -6.56
N PHE A 4 9.76 -12.83 -6.83
CA PHE A 4 8.99 -11.61 -6.78
C PHE A 4 7.84 -11.73 -5.79
N VAL A 5 7.47 -10.61 -5.20
CA VAL A 5 6.30 -10.49 -4.34
C VAL A 5 5.47 -9.30 -4.77
N ARG A 6 4.18 -9.32 -4.44
CA ARG A 6 3.33 -8.14 -4.54
C ARG A 6 3.11 -7.61 -3.13
N LEU A 7 3.58 -6.39 -2.89
CA LEU A 7 3.29 -5.67 -1.66
C LEU A 7 1.95 -4.96 -1.85
N THR A 8 1.04 -5.17 -0.92
CA THR A 8 -0.21 -4.43 -0.84
C THR A 8 -0.18 -3.54 0.38
N LEU A 9 -0.50 -2.27 0.20
CA LEU A 9 -0.65 -1.30 1.28
C LEU A 9 -2.08 -0.76 1.22
N VAL A 10 -2.77 -0.80 2.35
CA VAL A 10 -4.14 -0.26 2.48
C VAL A 10 -4.12 0.81 3.55
N PHE A 11 -4.59 2.00 3.22
CA PHE A 11 -4.42 3.15 4.10
C PHE A 11 -5.51 4.20 3.88
N PRO A 12 -5.71 5.11 4.86
CA PRO A 12 -6.67 6.20 4.68
C PRO A 12 -6.13 7.27 3.74
N PRO A 13 -7.02 8.04 3.10
CA PRO A 13 -6.62 9.13 2.19
C PRO A 13 -5.64 10.13 2.79
N SER A 14 -5.70 10.35 4.10
CA SER A 14 -4.83 11.32 4.78
C SER A 14 -3.35 10.97 4.73
N ILE A 15 -3.02 9.70 4.46
CA ILE A 15 -1.63 9.22 4.40
C ILE A 15 -1.12 9.19 2.95
N GLU A 16 -1.99 9.35 1.98
CA GLU A 16 -1.66 9.18 0.57
C GLU A 16 -0.44 10.01 0.14
N GLU A 17 -0.44 11.31 0.43
CA GLU A 17 0.62 12.19 -0.04
C GLU A 17 2.00 11.77 0.46
N ALA A 18 2.12 11.51 1.76
CA ALA A 18 3.40 11.11 2.36
C ALA A 18 3.86 9.75 1.84
N LEU A 19 2.94 8.81 1.68
CA LEU A 19 3.27 7.48 1.19
C LEU A 19 3.68 7.51 -0.28
N LEU A 20 2.95 8.20 -1.13
CA LEU A 20 3.31 8.31 -2.55
C LEU A 20 4.63 9.00 -2.75
N GLU A 21 4.89 10.07 -2.00
CA GLU A 21 6.20 10.76 -2.07
C GLU A 21 7.33 9.82 -1.70
N THR A 22 7.15 9.01 -0.66
CA THR A 22 8.14 8.02 -0.25
C THR A 22 8.38 7.00 -1.37
N LEU A 23 7.32 6.48 -1.97
CA LEU A 23 7.44 5.47 -3.02
C LEU A 23 8.08 6.02 -4.29
N ILE A 24 7.78 7.27 -4.64
CA ILE A 24 8.35 7.92 -5.83
C ILE A 24 9.85 8.12 -5.65
N THR A 25 10.30 8.42 -4.44
CA THR A 25 11.71 8.74 -4.17
C THR A 25 12.53 7.54 -3.71
N ALA A 26 11.91 6.43 -3.29
CA ALA A 26 12.64 5.26 -2.81
C ALA A 26 13.30 4.53 -3.98
N PRO A 27 14.63 4.32 -3.94
CA PRO A 27 15.31 3.64 -5.05
C PRO A 27 14.91 2.17 -5.20
N GLN A 28 14.39 1.54 -4.13
CA GLN A 28 13.97 0.15 -4.16
C GLN A 28 12.60 -0.05 -4.80
N ALA A 29 11.80 1.01 -4.91
CA ALA A 29 10.46 0.89 -5.44
C ALA A 29 10.49 0.99 -6.97
N PRO A 30 10.02 -0.04 -7.69
CA PRO A 30 9.74 0.08 -9.10
C PRO A 30 8.45 0.89 -9.27
N GLY A 31 7.78 0.81 -10.38
CA GLY A 31 6.46 1.44 -10.52
C GLY A 31 5.44 0.85 -9.54
N PHE A 32 4.38 1.59 -9.28
CA PHE A 32 3.28 1.13 -8.42
C PHE A 32 1.94 1.57 -8.99
N THR A 33 0.88 0.93 -8.52
CA THR A 33 -0.50 1.24 -8.91
C THR A 33 -1.28 1.70 -7.69
N LEU A 34 -1.97 2.82 -7.80
CA LEU A 34 -2.82 3.35 -6.74
C LEU A 34 -4.29 3.15 -7.14
N MET A 35 -5.08 2.66 -6.19
CA MET A 35 -6.53 2.49 -6.37
C MET A 35 -7.29 3.13 -5.23
N HIS A 36 -8.48 3.59 -5.53
CA HIS A 36 -9.42 4.05 -4.52
C HIS A 36 -10.35 2.89 -4.16
N ALA A 37 -10.67 2.75 -2.87
CA ALA A 37 -11.46 1.65 -2.37
C ALA A 37 -12.34 2.09 -1.21
N GLN A 38 -13.28 1.24 -0.85
CA GLN A 38 -14.13 1.44 0.31
C GLN A 38 -13.89 0.28 1.28
N GLY A 39 -13.55 0.62 2.53
CA GLY A 39 -13.35 -0.37 3.58
C GLY A 39 -14.60 -0.54 4.41
N HIS A 40 -14.77 -1.75 4.94
CA HIS A 40 -15.86 -2.08 5.85
C HIS A 40 -15.28 -2.87 7.01
N GLY A 41 -15.87 -2.76 8.18
CA GLY A 41 -15.49 -3.61 9.29
C GLY A 41 -14.90 -2.87 10.49
N SER A 42 -13.76 -3.34 11.00
CA SER A 42 -13.28 -3.00 12.35
C SER A 42 -12.89 -1.53 12.55
N ASP A 43 -12.58 -0.81 11.48
CA ASP A 43 -12.18 0.60 11.60
C ASP A 43 -13.36 1.58 11.52
N PHE A 44 -14.59 1.05 11.37
CA PHE A 44 -15.76 1.89 11.22
C PHE A 44 -15.97 2.88 12.37
N PRO A 45 -15.72 2.54 13.65
CA PRO A 45 -15.86 3.52 14.74
C PRO A 45 -14.95 4.74 14.62
N HIS A 46 -13.85 4.65 13.85
CA HIS A 46 -12.91 5.74 13.62
C HIS A 46 -13.22 6.51 12.33
N ALA A 47 -14.29 6.15 11.65
CA ALA A 47 -14.69 6.80 10.42
C ALA A 47 -15.25 8.20 10.67
N SER A 48 -15.21 9.07 9.65
CA SER A 48 -15.86 10.37 9.68
C SER A 48 -17.38 10.19 9.76
N THR A 49 -18.11 11.26 10.10
CA THR A 49 -19.56 11.22 10.14
C THR A 49 -20.15 10.80 8.79
N ALA A 50 -19.62 11.35 7.70
CA ALA A 50 -20.09 11.01 6.36
C ALA A 50 -19.84 9.52 6.04
N GLU A 51 -18.69 8.98 6.43
CA GLU A 51 -18.38 7.57 6.23
C GLU A 51 -19.30 6.68 7.05
N GLN A 52 -19.58 7.05 8.30
CA GLN A 52 -20.50 6.29 9.14
C GLN A 52 -21.90 6.25 8.55
N VAL A 53 -22.36 7.34 7.96
CA VAL A 53 -23.67 7.40 7.30
C VAL A 53 -23.70 6.49 6.07
N ARG A 54 -22.63 6.46 5.28
CA ARG A 54 -22.54 5.57 4.11
C ARG A 54 -22.37 4.09 4.50
N GLY A 55 -21.87 3.81 5.69
CA GLY A 55 -21.55 2.45 6.11
C GLY A 55 -20.22 1.94 5.56
N SER A 56 -19.36 2.84 5.05
CA SER A 56 -18.05 2.47 4.51
C SER A 56 -17.03 3.56 4.81
N ILE A 57 -15.77 3.19 4.77
CA ILE A 57 -14.62 4.06 5.03
C ILE A 57 -13.83 4.21 3.73
N ASP A 58 -13.46 5.44 3.37
CA ASP A 58 -12.60 5.66 2.22
C ASP A 58 -11.21 5.12 2.50
N ARG A 59 -10.67 4.38 1.53
CA ARG A 59 -9.34 3.78 1.59
C ARG A 59 -8.62 3.98 0.26
N ARG A 60 -7.30 3.85 0.36
CA ARG A 60 -6.42 3.76 -0.80
C ARG A 60 -5.71 2.43 -0.75
N ILE A 61 -5.46 1.85 -1.92
CA ILE A 61 -4.69 0.62 -2.06
C ILE A 61 -3.54 0.90 -3.00
N VAL A 62 -2.33 0.51 -2.59
CA VAL A 62 -1.16 0.53 -3.47
C VAL A 62 -0.69 -0.89 -3.68
N TRP A 63 -0.43 -1.24 -4.93
CA TRP A 63 0.20 -2.49 -5.32
C TRP A 63 1.56 -2.22 -5.92
N ILE A 64 2.55 -2.96 -5.43
CA ILE A 64 3.92 -2.91 -5.93
C ILE A 64 4.40 -4.34 -6.14
N VAL A 65 4.79 -4.67 -7.37
CA VAL A 65 5.45 -5.94 -7.65
C VAL A 65 6.95 -5.67 -7.68
N LEU A 66 7.68 -6.35 -6.81
CA LEU A 66 9.12 -6.10 -6.66
C LEU A 66 9.85 -7.40 -6.32
N GLU A 67 11.16 -7.36 -6.49
CA GLU A 67 11.99 -8.49 -6.06
C GLU A 67 11.90 -8.66 -4.56
N SER A 68 11.83 -9.89 -4.08
CA SER A 68 11.72 -10.19 -2.65
C SER A 68 12.83 -9.54 -1.83
N ALA A 69 14.04 -9.50 -2.37
CA ALA A 69 15.18 -8.91 -1.68
C ALA A 69 15.07 -7.39 -1.50
N ALA A 70 14.27 -6.73 -2.31
CA ALA A 70 14.05 -5.29 -2.22
C ALA A 70 13.00 -4.91 -1.17
N LEU A 71 12.23 -5.86 -0.70
CA LEU A 71 11.14 -5.60 0.23
C LEU A 71 11.60 -5.04 1.58
N PRO A 72 12.56 -5.66 2.30
CA PRO A 72 12.99 -5.13 3.60
C PRO A 72 13.48 -3.68 3.53
N PRO A 73 14.38 -3.29 2.60
CA PRO A 73 14.82 -1.90 2.54
C PRO A 73 13.69 -0.94 2.13
N LEU A 74 12.75 -1.38 1.30
CA LEU A 74 11.59 -0.54 0.97
C LEU A 74 10.72 -0.32 2.21
N MET A 75 10.45 -1.36 2.98
CA MET A 75 9.65 -1.24 4.19
C MET A 75 10.33 -0.31 5.22
N GLU A 76 11.66 -0.34 5.32
CA GLU A 76 12.39 0.61 6.16
C GLU A 76 12.19 2.05 5.69
N SER A 77 12.29 2.29 4.39
CA SER A 77 12.06 3.62 3.82
C SER A 77 10.65 4.13 4.10
N ILE A 78 9.66 3.24 3.99
CA ILE A 78 8.27 3.59 4.29
C ILE A 78 8.13 3.93 5.79
N ARG A 79 8.63 3.08 6.68
CA ARG A 79 8.53 3.29 8.12
C ARG A 79 9.23 4.55 8.60
N ALA A 80 10.28 4.97 7.92
CA ALA A 80 10.99 6.19 8.28
C ALA A 80 10.13 7.45 8.11
N ARG A 81 9.13 7.40 7.23
CA ARG A 81 8.30 8.55 6.90
C ARG A 81 6.83 8.36 7.27
N VAL A 82 6.37 7.12 7.31
CA VAL A 82 4.96 6.80 7.57
C VAL A 82 4.90 5.72 8.64
N ARG A 83 4.62 6.13 9.88
CA ARG A 83 4.46 5.21 11.01
C ARG A 83 3.05 5.37 11.53
N SER A 84 2.16 4.51 11.08
CA SER A 84 0.76 4.61 11.43
C SER A 84 0.14 3.23 11.55
N HIS A 85 -0.67 3.03 12.59
CA HIS A 85 -1.47 1.83 12.75
C HIS A 85 -2.57 1.74 11.70
N ASP A 86 -2.87 2.85 11.02
CA ASP A 86 -3.91 2.90 10.00
C ASP A 86 -3.44 2.36 8.66
N VAL A 87 -2.14 2.07 8.53
CA VAL A 87 -1.59 1.44 7.33
C VAL A 87 -1.45 -0.05 7.58
N VAL A 88 -2.21 -0.83 6.82
CA VAL A 88 -2.12 -2.30 6.84
C VAL A 88 -1.39 -2.74 5.58
N TRP A 89 -0.52 -3.70 5.72
CA TRP A 89 0.23 -4.22 4.57
C TRP A 89 0.35 -5.74 4.66
N TRP A 90 0.53 -6.35 3.49
CA TRP A 90 0.88 -7.76 3.39
C TRP A 90 1.59 -8.00 2.08
N THR A 91 2.17 -9.17 1.94
CA THR A 91 2.81 -9.59 0.69
C THR A 91 2.23 -10.91 0.23
N GLU A 92 2.27 -11.11 -1.08
CA GLU A 92 1.86 -12.34 -1.73
C GLU A 92 2.93 -12.74 -2.73
N ALA A 93 3.14 -14.04 -2.89
CA ALA A 93 4.08 -14.54 -3.89
C ALA A 93 3.54 -14.25 -5.29
N VAL A 94 4.43 -13.80 -6.17
CA VAL A 94 4.15 -13.65 -7.60
C VAL A 94 4.85 -14.79 -8.32
N LEU A 95 4.08 -15.72 -8.86
CA LEU A 95 4.64 -16.93 -9.48
C LEU A 95 5.32 -16.60 -10.80
N GLU A 96 4.71 -15.73 -11.58
CA GLU A 96 5.26 -15.33 -12.88
C GLU A 96 4.91 -13.88 -13.15
N ARG A 97 5.81 -13.19 -13.81
CA ARG A 97 5.57 -11.83 -14.29
C ARG A 97 6.36 -11.60 -15.57
N GLY A 98 5.87 -10.69 -16.39
CA GLY A 98 6.59 -10.33 -17.61
C GLY A 98 5.84 -9.27 -18.40
N ARG A 99 6.40 -8.92 -19.52
CA ARG A 99 5.76 -8.05 -20.51
C ARG A 99 5.29 -8.89 -21.67
N LEU A 100 4.23 -8.47 -22.34
CA LEU A 100 3.74 -9.22 -23.50
C LEU A 100 4.61 -9.00 -24.74
N ALA A 101 5.38 -7.92 -24.76
CA ALA A 101 6.30 -7.66 -25.85
C ALA A 101 7.58 -7.00 -25.35
#